data_00447e80a22b0eee4ace957d710b76c7
#
_entry.id   00447e80a22b0eee4ace957d710b76c7
#
_cell.length_a   1.000
_cell.length_b   1.000
_cell.length_c   1.000
_cell.angle_alpha   90.00
_cell.angle_beta   90.00
_cell.angle_gamma   90.00
#
_symmetry.space_group_name_H-M   'P 1'
#
loop_
_entity.id
_entity.type
_entity.pdbx_description
1 polymer ?
#
loop_
_entity_poly.entity_id
_entity_poly.type
_entity_poly.pdbx_seq_one_letter_code
_entity_poly.pdbx_strand_id
1 'polypeptide(L)' 'MDDNASAARAREREQHAVERAALAEARAREAHDEATNAGTPELQERYEREAGLHERAAEMHREAAVIQARHAEEHG' A
#
# COMPACT_ATOMS: atom_id res chain seq x y z
N MET A 1 -11.77 17.82 -25.11
CA MET A 1 -11.54 17.00 -24.08
C MET A 1 -10.12 16.86 -23.74
N ASP A 2 -9.91 16.64 -22.61
CA ASP A 2 -8.81 17.13 -22.01
C ASP A 2 -7.92 16.06 -21.48
N ASP A 3 -6.95 15.68 -22.31
CA ASP A 3 -5.91 14.72 -21.94
C ASP A 3 -5.13 15.17 -20.71
N ASN A 4 -4.97 16.48 -20.55
CA ASN A 4 -4.31 17.03 -19.36
C ASN A 4 -5.10 16.78 -18.08
N ALA A 5 -6.42 16.89 -18.14
CA ALA A 5 -7.25 16.60 -16.97
C ALA A 5 -7.23 15.12 -16.63
N SER A 6 -7.21 14.24 -17.64
CA SER A 6 -7.09 12.80 -17.42
C SER A 6 -5.75 12.43 -16.79
N ALA A 7 -4.67 13.02 -17.30
CA ALA A 7 -3.33 12.79 -16.75
C ALA A 7 -3.22 13.28 -15.31
N ALA A 8 -3.80 14.45 -15.02
CA ALA A 8 -3.78 15.01 -13.66
C ALA A 8 -4.52 14.10 -12.68
N ARG A 9 -5.70 13.60 -13.08
CA ARG A 9 -6.45 12.66 -12.24
C ARG A 9 -5.69 11.36 -12.01
N ALA A 10 -5.02 10.86 -13.05
CA ALA A 10 -4.22 9.63 -12.91
C ALA A 10 -3.06 9.83 -11.94
N ARG A 11 -2.41 10.99 -11.97
CA ARG A 11 -1.33 11.31 -11.04
C ARG A 11 -1.82 11.45 -9.60
N GLU A 12 -3.00 12.02 -9.39
CA GLU A 12 -3.61 12.09 -8.07
C GLU A 12 -3.88 10.68 -7.53
N ARG A 13 -4.40 9.79 -8.36
CA ARG A 13 -4.65 8.41 -7.96
C ARG A 13 -3.35 7.67 -7.64
N GLU A 14 -2.29 7.92 -8.42
CA GLU A 14 -0.97 7.38 -8.16
C GLU A 14 -0.48 7.83 -6.79
N GLN A 15 -0.59 9.12 -6.51
CA GLN A 15 -0.15 9.67 -5.22
C GLN A 15 -0.92 9.03 -4.06
N HIS A 16 -2.23 8.90 -4.17
CA HIS A 16 -3.03 8.25 -3.14
C HIS A 16 -2.65 6.79 -2.96
N ALA A 17 -2.35 6.07 -4.05
CA ALA A 17 -1.92 4.68 -3.97
C ALA A 17 -0.57 4.56 -3.28
N VAL A 18 0.37 5.46 -3.58
CA VAL A 18 1.69 5.49 -2.91
C VAL A 18 1.53 5.76 -1.41
N GLU A 19 0.69 6.71 -1.04
CA GLU A 19 0.44 7.03 0.37
C GLU A 19 -0.19 5.85 1.11
N ARG A 20 -1.14 5.16 0.48
CA ARG A 20 -1.77 3.98 1.08
C ARG A 20 -0.78 2.84 1.24
N ALA A 21 0.12 2.64 0.26
CA ALA A 21 1.16 1.63 0.34
C ALA A 21 2.10 1.92 1.52
N ALA A 22 2.52 3.17 1.69
CA ALA A 22 3.39 3.57 2.79
C ALA A 22 2.72 3.32 4.14
N LEU A 23 1.43 3.64 4.25
CA LEU A 23 0.67 3.40 5.47
C LEU A 23 0.54 1.91 5.78
N ALA A 24 0.26 1.10 4.76
CA ALA A 24 0.16 -0.35 4.93
C ALA A 24 1.51 -0.95 5.36
N GLU A 25 2.61 -0.47 4.81
CA GLU A 25 3.96 -0.90 5.22
C GLU A 25 4.24 -0.55 6.67
N ALA A 26 3.86 0.65 7.10
CA ALA A 26 4.03 1.07 8.49
C ALA A 26 3.24 0.17 9.44
N ARG A 27 2.01 -0.17 9.08
CA ARG A 27 1.17 -1.08 9.86
C ARG A 27 1.75 -2.49 9.91
N ALA A 28 2.34 -2.96 8.82
CA ALA A 28 3.02 -4.25 8.80
C ALA A 28 4.20 -4.28 9.77
N ARG A 29 5.00 -3.21 9.77
CA ARG A 29 6.13 -3.10 10.71
C ARG A 29 5.66 -3.11 12.16
N GLU A 30 4.61 -2.36 12.46
CA GLU A 30 4.03 -2.34 13.81
C GLU A 30 3.56 -3.73 14.23
N ALA A 31 2.89 -4.45 13.33
CA ALA A 31 2.39 -5.80 13.63
C ALA A 31 3.55 -6.78 13.86
N HIS A 32 4.63 -6.67 13.07
CA HIS A 32 5.83 -7.48 13.29
C HIS A 32 6.48 -7.18 14.65
N ASP A 33 6.54 -5.91 15.03
CA ASP A 33 7.09 -5.51 16.33
C ASP A 33 6.24 -6.07 17.47
N GLU A 34 4.93 -6.00 17.33
CA GLU A 34 4.01 -6.57 18.32
C GLU A 34 4.17 -8.09 18.42
N ALA A 35 4.37 -8.76 17.27
CA ALA A 35 4.62 -10.19 17.24
C ALA A 35 5.91 -10.56 18.02
N THR A 36 6.96 -9.77 17.82
CA THR A 36 8.24 -9.98 18.51
C THR A 36 8.10 -9.84 20.01
N ASN A 37 7.24 -8.92 20.46
CA ASN A 37 7.03 -8.63 21.88
C ASN A 37 5.84 -9.38 22.49
N ALA A 38 5.19 -10.26 21.73
CA ALA A 38 4.03 -10.99 22.22
C ALA A 38 4.41 -11.98 23.31
N GLY A 39 3.58 -12.03 24.35
CA GLY A 39 3.85 -12.90 25.49
C GLY A 39 3.48 -14.36 25.29
N THR A 40 2.73 -14.70 24.25
CA THR A 40 2.30 -16.06 23.97
C THR A 40 2.44 -16.40 22.50
N PRO A 41 2.66 -17.70 22.17
CA PRO A 41 2.73 -18.11 20.75
C PRO A 41 1.46 -17.80 19.97
N GLU A 42 0.29 -17.86 20.60
CA GLU A 42 -0.99 -17.57 19.94
C GLU A 42 -1.08 -16.12 19.54
N LEU A 43 -0.65 -15.20 20.39
CA LEU A 43 -0.63 -13.78 20.08
C LEU A 43 0.41 -13.47 19.00
N GLN A 44 1.58 -14.10 19.08
CA GLN A 44 2.62 -13.94 18.10
C GLN A 44 2.11 -14.31 16.70
N GLU A 45 1.49 -15.49 16.60
CA GLU A 45 0.90 -15.96 15.34
C GLU A 45 -0.15 -15.02 14.81
N ARG A 46 -1.00 -14.49 15.69
CA ARG A 46 -2.04 -13.54 15.33
C ARG A 46 -1.45 -12.26 14.75
N TYR A 47 -0.42 -11.70 15.39
CA TYR A 47 0.23 -10.49 14.89
C TYR A 47 0.98 -10.73 13.59
N GLU A 48 1.58 -11.90 13.42
CA GLU A 48 2.25 -12.26 12.16
C GLU A 48 1.26 -12.37 11.01
N ARG A 49 0.07 -12.93 11.23
CA ARG A 49 -0.98 -12.97 10.23
C ARG A 49 -1.44 -11.57 9.86
N GLU A 50 -1.58 -10.71 10.85
CA GLU A 50 -1.95 -9.31 10.63
C GLU A 50 -0.89 -8.58 9.80
N ALA A 51 0.38 -8.79 10.12
CA ALA A 51 1.48 -8.23 9.35
C ALA A 51 1.43 -8.68 7.89
N GLY A 52 1.16 -9.97 7.66
CA GLY A 52 1.02 -10.50 6.31
C GLY A 52 -0.10 -9.87 5.52
N LEU A 53 -1.23 -9.56 6.17
CA LEU A 53 -2.34 -8.87 5.53
C LEU A 53 -1.95 -7.45 5.12
N HIS A 54 -1.24 -6.75 5.98
CA HIS A 54 -0.79 -5.38 5.67
C HIS A 54 0.26 -5.37 4.57
N GLU A 55 1.15 -6.35 4.53
CA GLU A 55 2.15 -6.49 3.47
C GLU A 55 1.49 -6.71 2.11
N ARG A 56 0.48 -7.58 2.05
CA ARG A 56 -0.26 -7.80 0.82
C ARG A 56 -1.01 -6.56 0.36
N ALA A 57 -1.58 -5.82 1.31
CA ALA A 57 -2.24 -4.55 1.00
C ALA A 57 -1.24 -3.55 0.42
N ALA A 58 -0.04 -3.49 0.98
CA ALA A 58 1.02 -2.61 0.49
C ALA A 58 1.39 -2.96 -0.96
N GLU A 59 1.53 -4.26 -1.27
CA GLU A 59 1.80 -4.70 -2.64
C GLU A 59 0.70 -4.28 -3.60
N MET A 60 -0.55 -4.48 -3.22
CA MET A 60 -1.69 -4.10 -4.06
C MET A 60 -1.72 -2.60 -4.32
N HIS A 61 -1.42 -1.80 -3.31
CA HIS A 61 -1.39 -0.34 -3.48
C HIS A 61 -0.21 0.10 -4.37
N ARG A 62 0.94 -0.57 -4.28
CA ARG A 62 2.07 -0.29 -5.17
C ARG A 62 1.75 -0.63 -6.61
N GLU A 63 1.10 -1.76 -6.85
CA GLU A 63 0.66 -2.15 -8.19
C GLU A 63 -0.32 -1.13 -8.76
N ALA A 64 -1.25 -0.67 -7.95
CA ALA A 64 -2.19 0.39 -8.36
C ALA A 64 -1.45 1.67 -8.74
N ALA A 65 -0.42 2.03 -7.98
CA ALA A 65 0.38 3.21 -8.29
C ALA A 65 1.08 3.09 -9.64
N VAL A 66 1.63 1.90 -9.95
CA VAL A 66 2.27 1.65 -11.24
C VAL A 66 1.27 1.78 -12.39
N ILE A 67 0.09 1.22 -12.22
CA ILE A 67 -0.97 1.30 -13.25
C ILE A 67 -1.37 2.76 -13.49
N GLN A 68 -1.54 3.53 -12.43
CA GLN A 68 -1.91 4.94 -12.57
C GLN A 68 -0.79 5.77 -13.18
N ALA A 69 0.46 5.45 -12.87
CA ALA A 69 1.61 6.11 -13.48
C ALA A 69 1.65 5.87 -14.99
N ARG A 70 1.42 4.64 -15.44
CA ARG A 70 1.34 4.31 -16.86
C ARG A 70 0.21 5.04 -17.54
N HIS A 71 -0.94 5.10 -16.90
CA HIS A 71 -2.09 5.81 -17.42
C HIS A 71 -1.78 7.30 -17.62
N ALA A 72 -1.11 7.89 -16.65
CA ALA A 72 -0.69 9.29 -16.74
C ALA A 72 0.28 9.52 -17.90
N GLU A 73 1.23 8.61 -18.12
CA GLU A 73 2.18 8.69 -19.23
C GLU A 73 1.48 8.58 -20.58
N GLU A 74 0.51 7.68 -20.70
CA GLU A 74 -0.24 7.47 -21.94
C GLU A 74 -1.10 8.66 -22.31
N HIS A 75 -1.60 9.39 -21.34
CA HIS A 75 -2.51 10.51 -21.55
C HIS A 75 -1.89 11.87 -21.25
N GLY A 76 -0.67 11.86 -20.85
CA GLY A 76 0.06 13.07 -20.54
C GLY A 76 1.01 13.46 -21.61
#